data_4933602a68a1d939ef6a13874e433953
#
_entry.id   4933602a68a1d939ef6a13874e433953
#
_cell.length_a   1.000
_cell.length_b   1.000
_cell.length_c   1.000
_cell.angle_alpha   90.00
_cell.angle_beta   90.00
_cell.angle_gamma   90.00
#
_symmetry.space_group_name_H-M   'P 1'
#
loop_
_entity.id
_entity.type
_entity.pdbx_description
1 polymer ?
#
loop_
_entity_poly.entity_id
_entity_poly.type
_entity_poly.pdbx_seq_one_letter_code
_entity_poly.pdbx_strand_id
1 'polypeptide(L)'
;MNSKKKRRGQMSEAFCTAMFLSLSGGLQDVYTYLFRGKVFANAQTGNIVLMAVHAFAGEWGRVLHYLVPLCFFALGVFAAELMHQKLQNLQRLHWRQLVVLCEIAMLFVVGFFPQEWNLMANALVSFACAMQVQTFRKVNGYAFASTMCIGNMRSGMDSLCSWVLNRNPAALKKSFYYWGIILLFALGAGLGSLTLDLCGAKAIWFSCLLLAVSFCLMFLKEDVEEIKEDLEALEAKH
;
A
#
# COMPACT_ATOMS: atom_id res chain seq x y z
N MET A 1 -22.04 0.35 -33.87
CA MET A 1 -20.87 -0.51 -33.66
C MET A 1 -20.07 0.11 -32.51
N ASN A 2 -20.29 -0.35 -31.26
CA ASN A 2 -19.61 0.20 -30.09
C ASN A 2 -18.26 -0.51 -29.93
N SER A 3 -17.18 0.15 -30.35
CA SER A 3 -15.81 -0.25 -30.03
C SER A 3 -15.64 -0.25 -28.51
N LYS A 4 -15.55 -1.43 -27.91
CA LYS A 4 -15.10 -1.60 -26.52
C LYS A 4 -13.66 -1.09 -26.44
N LYS A 5 -13.48 0.18 -26.04
CA LYS A 5 -12.18 0.74 -25.66
C LYS A 5 -11.58 -0.18 -24.59
N LYS A 6 -10.63 -1.03 -24.98
CA LYS A 6 -9.90 -1.93 -24.08
C LYS A 6 -9.22 -1.00 -23.07
N ARG A 7 -9.69 -0.93 -21.83
CA ARG A 7 -9.04 -0.17 -20.75
C ARG A 7 -7.63 -0.71 -20.60
N ARG A 8 -6.65 -0.04 -21.19
CA ARG A 8 -5.22 -0.29 -20.94
C ARG A 8 -4.99 0.04 -19.47
N GLY A 9 -4.36 -0.86 -18.72
CA GLY A 9 -4.18 -0.72 -17.28
C GLY A 9 -3.30 0.48 -16.98
N GLN A 10 -3.77 1.37 -16.13
CA GLN A 10 -2.99 2.50 -15.62
C GLN A 10 -1.72 1.99 -14.93
N MET A 11 -0.61 2.72 -14.98
CA MET A 11 0.66 2.34 -14.33
C MET A 11 0.55 2.22 -12.82
N SER A 12 -0.34 2.99 -12.18
CA SER A 12 -0.68 2.82 -10.78
C SER A 12 -1.27 1.43 -10.46
N GLU A 13 -1.70 0.67 -11.49
CA GLU A 13 -2.15 -0.72 -11.39
C GLU A 13 -1.08 -1.71 -11.89
N ALA A 14 0.12 -1.25 -12.27
CA ALA A 14 1.19 -2.13 -12.73
C ALA A 14 1.82 -2.89 -11.55
N PHE A 15 2.28 -4.11 -11.82
CA PHE A 15 2.93 -4.95 -10.82
C PHE A 15 4.18 -4.28 -10.22
N CYS A 16 4.97 -3.55 -11.04
CA CYS A 16 6.15 -2.84 -10.56
C CYS A 16 5.83 -1.81 -9.47
N THR A 17 4.77 -1.00 -9.65
CA THR A 17 4.31 -0.05 -8.62
C THR A 17 3.89 -0.80 -7.35
N ALA A 18 3.11 -1.88 -7.51
CA ALA A 18 2.66 -2.70 -6.38
C ALA A 18 3.82 -3.36 -5.61
N MET A 19 4.92 -3.72 -6.28
CA MET A 19 6.13 -4.27 -5.64
C MET A 19 6.70 -3.30 -4.60
N PHE A 20 6.93 -2.04 -4.99
CA PHE A 20 7.48 -1.03 -4.08
C PHE A 20 6.52 -0.66 -2.96
N LEU A 21 5.21 -0.60 -3.24
CA LEU A 21 4.17 -0.38 -2.23
C LEU A 21 4.14 -1.51 -1.20
N SER A 22 4.28 -2.77 -1.63
CA SER A 22 4.26 -3.92 -0.72
C SER A 22 5.53 -4.02 0.12
N LEU A 23 6.71 -3.78 -0.47
CA LEU A 23 7.97 -3.68 0.28
C LEU A 23 7.88 -2.57 1.35
N SER A 24 7.39 -1.39 0.97
CA SER A 24 7.17 -0.28 1.88
C SER A 24 6.20 -0.65 3.02
N GLY A 25 5.07 -1.30 2.71
CA GLY A 25 4.09 -1.72 3.70
C GLY A 25 4.63 -2.71 4.71
N GLY A 26 5.45 -3.68 4.28
CA GLY A 26 6.14 -4.61 5.18
C GLY A 26 7.13 -3.92 6.11
N LEU A 27 7.90 -2.95 5.57
CA LEU A 27 8.82 -2.13 6.35
C LEU A 27 8.08 -1.28 7.39
N GLN A 28 6.96 -0.68 7.02
CA GLN A 28 6.14 0.13 7.92
C GLN A 28 5.57 -0.71 9.07
N ASP A 29 5.11 -1.94 8.81
CA ASP A 29 4.60 -2.82 9.85
C ASP A 29 5.69 -3.26 10.83
N VAL A 30 6.87 -3.64 10.34
CA VAL A 30 7.97 -4.03 11.24
C VAL A 30 8.51 -2.83 12.02
N TYR A 31 8.54 -1.64 11.41
CA TYR A 31 8.93 -0.41 12.08
C TYR A 31 8.01 -0.09 13.26
N THR A 32 6.69 -0.08 13.06
CA THR A 32 5.75 0.21 14.13
C THR A 32 5.74 -0.88 15.19
N TYR A 33 5.85 -2.15 14.78
CA TYR A 33 5.83 -3.27 15.71
C TYR A 33 7.10 -3.39 16.55
N LEU A 34 8.28 -3.30 15.97
CA LEU A 34 9.54 -3.48 16.70
C LEU A 34 10.00 -2.20 17.40
N PHE A 35 9.81 -1.03 16.80
CA PHE A 35 10.39 0.21 17.26
C PHE A 35 9.39 1.15 17.96
N ARG A 36 8.09 1.09 17.61
CA ARG A 36 7.07 2.02 18.11
C ARG A 36 6.07 1.40 19.08
N GLY A 37 6.42 0.31 19.76
CA GLY A 37 5.63 -0.21 20.89
C GLY A 37 4.61 -1.30 20.51
N LYS A 38 4.96 -2.20 19.59
CA LYS A 38 4.21 -3.43 19.26
C LYS A 38 2.83 -3.21 18.62
N VAL A 39 2.67 -2.13 17.86
CA VAL A 39 1.47 -1.85 17.07
C VAL A 39 1.72 -2.20 15.62
N PHE A 40 0.76 -2.83 14.94
CA PHE A 40 0.81 -3.03 13.49
C PHE A 40 0.17 -1.83 12.78
N ALA A 41 0.86 -1.24 11.80
CA ALA A 41 0.30 -0.15 11.00
C ALA A 41 -0.78 -0.64 10.02
N ASN A 42 -0.58 -1.82 9.41
CA ASN A 42 -1.48 -2.42 8.42
C ASN A 42 -2.33 -3.57 8.98
N ALA A 43 -1.76 -4.42 9.86
CA ALA A 43 -2.44 -5.62 10.36
C ALA A 43 -3.41 -5.31 11.51
N GLN A 44 -4.46 -4.53 11.23
CA GLN A 44 -5.41 -4.04 12.24
C GLN A 44 -6.13 -5.14 13.01
N THR A 45 -6.28 -6.35 12.43
CA THR A 45 -6.84 -7.50 13.16
C THR A 45 -6.02 -7.84 14.41
N GLY A 46 -4.69 -7.78 14.32
CA GLY A 46 -3.81 -7.96 15.48
C GLY A 46 -4.03 -6.90 16.55
N ASN A 47 -4.13 -5.62 16.15
CA ASN A 47 -4.40 -4.52 17.06
C ASN A 47 -5.76 -4.67 17.77
N ILE A 48 -6.82 -5.11 17.06
CA ILE A 48 -8.14 -5.36 17.64
C ILE A 48 -8.06 -6.46 18.71
N VAL A 49 -7.35 -7.56 18.43
CA VAL A 49 -7.19 -8.65 19.41
C VAL A 49 -6.44 -8.17 20.66
N LEU A 50 -5.30 -7.46 20.47
CA LEU A 50 -4.51 -6.95 21.58
C LEU A 50 -5.29 -5.90 22.39
N MET A 51 -6.02 -5.02 21.74
CA MET A 51 -6.91 -4.04 22.38
C MET A 51 -7.96 -4.75 23.26
N ALA A 52 -8.62 -5.80 22.73
CA ALA A 52 -9.63 -6.53 23.49
C ALA A 52 -9.03 -7.25 24.71
N VAL A 53 -7.86 -7.91 24.56
CA VAL A 53 -7.15 -8.56 25.68
C VAL A 53 -6.87 -7.55 26.79
N HIS A 54 -6.34 -6.36 26.47
CA HIS A 54 -6.05 -5.33 27.47
C HIS A 54 -7.30 -4.69 28.06
N ALA A 55 -8.41 -4.58 27.30
CA ALA A 55 -9.68 -4.09 27.81
C ALA A 55 -10.25 -5.02 28.89
N PHE A 56 -10.25 -6.34 28.66
CA PHE A 56 -10.70 -7.31 29.66
C PHE A 56 -9.75 -7.47 30.86
N ALA A 57 -8.47 -7.08 30.69
CA ALA A 57 -7.52 -6.99 31.80
C ALA A 57 -7.64 -5.68 32.59
N GLY A 58 -8.47 -4.72 32.17
CA GLY A 58 -8.63 -3.41 32.83
C GLY A 58 -7.47 -2.42 32.53
N GLU A 59 -6.61 -2.73 31.57
CA GLU A 59 -5.41 -1.93 31.22
C GLU A 59 -5.73 -0.81 30.19
N TRP A 60 -6.54 0.16 30.61
CA TRP A 60 -7.09 1.19 29.70
C TRP A 60 -6.05 2.03 28.96
N GLY A 61 -4.86 2.24 29.54
CA GLY A 61 -3.75 2.92 28.84
C GLY A 61 -3.27 2.14 27.62
N ARG A 62 -3.23 0.80 27.70
CA ARG A 62 -2.90 -0.06 26.58
C ARG A 62 -4.03 -0.19 25.56
N VAL A 63 -5.28 -0.10 26.02
CA VAL A 63 -6.44 -0.04 25.10
C VAL A 63 -6.30 1.17 24.16
N LEU A 64 -6.00 2.36 24.70
CA LEU A 64 -5.80 3.57 23.90
C LEU A 64 -4.62 3.44 22.93
N HIS A 65 -3.58 2.73 23.33
CA HIS A 65 -2.38 2.48 22.51
C HIS A 65 -2.72 1.76 21.18
N TYR A 66 -3.70 0.86 21.18
CA TYR A 66 -4.17 0.16 19.98
C TYR A 66 -5.38 0.84 19.32
N LEU A 67 -6.26 1.47 20.12
CA LEU A 67 -7.47 2.14 19.61
C LEU A 67 -7.13 3.34 18.72
N VAL A 68 -6.17 4.17 19.13
CA VAL A 68 -5.82 5.38 18.39
C VAL A 68 -5.31 5.06 16.97
N PRO A 69 -4.32 4.17 16.76
CA PRO A 69 -3.91 3.77 15.40
C PRO A 69 -5.06 3.15 14.58
N LEU A 70 -5.94 2.36 15.20
CA LEU A 70 -7.12 1.80 14.55
C LEU A 70 -8.08 2.89 14.04
N CYS A 71 -8.37 3.90 14.86
CA CYS A 71 -9.19 5.05 14.46
C CYS A 71 -8.53 5.85 13.33
N PHE A 72 -7.21 6.07 13.41
CA PHE A 72 -6.47 6.78 12.37
C PHE A 72 -6.41 5.97 11.06
N PHE A 73 -6.35 4.65 11.13
CA PHE A 73 -6.48 3.80 9.94
C PHE A 73 -7.85 4.00 9.29
N ALA A 74 -8.94 3.95 10.05
CA ALA A 74 -10.29 4.20 9.52
C ALA A 74 -10.42 5.61 8.90
N LEU A 75 -9.87 6.63 9.55
CA LEU A 75 -9.81 8.00 9.03
C LEU A 75 -8.98 8.09 7.74
N GLY A 76 -7.88 7.36 7.63
CA GLY A 76 -7.06 7.30 6.42
C GLY A 76 -7.80 6.69 5.22
N VAL A 77 -8.57 5.60 5.44
CA VAL A 77 -9.47 5.03 4.42
C VAL A 77 -10.48 6.08 3.97
N PHE A 78 -11.13 6.75 4.91
CA PHE A 78 -12.12 7.80 4.62
C PHE A 78 -11.50 8.98 3.85
N ALA A 79 -10.33 9.46 4.27
CA ALA A 79 -9.63 10.56 3.62
C ALA A 79 -9.24 10.22 2.16
N ALA A 80 -8.71 9.00 1.93
CA ALA A 80 -8.35 8.56 0.59
C ALA A 80 -9.58 8.44 -0.33
N GLU A 81 -10.71 7.94 0.18
CA GLU A 81 -11.96 7.89 -0.58
C GLU A 81 -12.49 9.29 -0.91
N LEU A 82 -12.40 10.22 0.05
CA LEU A 82 -12.79 11.61 -0.18
C LEU A 82 -11.89 12.29 -1.23
N MET A 83 -10.58 12.04 -1.17
CA MET A 83 -9.64 12.51 -2.19
C MET A 83 -9.97 11.92 -3.56
N HIS A 84 -10.28 10.63 -3.64
CA HIS A 84 -10.71 10.00 -4.89
C HIS A 84 -11.93 10.70 -5.50
N GLN A 85 -12.99 10.91 -4.71
CA GLN A 85 -14.23 11.52 -5.20
C GLN A 85 -14.05 12.98 -5.63
N LYS A 86 -13.23 13.76 -4.91
CA LYS A 86 -13.05 15.19 -5.20
C LYS A 86 -11.98 15.46 -6.26
N LEU A 87 -10.93 14.63 -6.34
CA LEU A 87 -9.73 14.91 -7.12
C LEU A 87 -9.55 13.99 -8.34
N GLN A 88 -10.50 13.07 -8.62
CA GLN A 88 -10.40 12.14 -9.75
C GLN A 88 -10.31 12.83 -11.13
N ASN A 89 -10.73 14.10 -11.24
CA ASN A 89 -10.73 14.87 -12.47
C ASN A 89 -9.57 15.88 -12.59
N LEU A 90 -8.55 15.82 -11.71
CA LEU A 90 -7.39 16.68 -11.81
C LEU A 90 -6.58 16.36 -13.07
N GLN A 91 -6.28 17.38 -13.88
CA GLN A 91 -5.62 17.23 -15.20
C GLN A 91 -4.09 17.10 -15.11
N ARG A 92 -3.43 17.67 -14.10
CA ARG A 92 -1.96 17.75 -14.02
C ARG A 92 -1.30 16.74 -13.10
N LEU A 93 -1.97 16.30 -12.07
CA LEU A 93 -1.45 15.32 -11.10
C LEU A 93 -2.56 14.30 -10.81
N HIS A 94 -2.29 13.04 -11.08
CA HIS A 94 -3.30 12.02 -10.78
C HIS A 94 -3.50 11.90 -9.27
N TRP A 95 -4.73 11.82 -8.78
CA TRP A 95 -5.05 11.79 -7.35
C TRP A 95 -4.28 10.70 -6.58
N ARG A 96 -3.92 9.57 -7.22
CA ARG A 96 -3.11 8.50 -6.61
C ARG A 96 -1.68 8.94 -6.33
N GLN A 97 -1.09 9.75 -7.20
CA GLN A 97 0.25 10.32 -6.99
C GLN A 97 0.25 11.29 -5.81
N LEU A 98 -0.83 12.09 -5.67
CA LEU A 98 -0.99 12.98 -4.52
C LEU A 98 -1.07 12.21 -3.19
N VAL A 99 -1.77 11.06 -3.18
CA VAL A 99 -1.83 10.20 -1.99
C VAL A 99 -0.45 9.68 -1.60
N VAL A 100 0.34 9.18 -2.57
CA VAL A 100 1.72 8.71 -2.29
C VAL A 100 2.60 9.86 -1.79
N LEU A 101 2.46 11.04 -2.34
CA LEU A 101 3.20 12.22 -1.87
C LEU A 101 2.84 12.59 -0.42
N CYS A 102 1.55 12.57 -0.07
CA CYS A 102 1.11 12.78 1.30
C CYS A 102 1.64 11.68 2.24
N GLU A 103 1.66 10.43 1.81
CA GLU A 103 2.24 9.32 2.56
C GLU A 103 3.74 9.54 2.81
N ILE A 104 4.52 9.85 1.77
CA ILE A 104 5.95 10.16 1.91
C ILE A 104 6.17 11.30 2.91
N ALA A 105 5.40 12.39 2.82
CA ALA A 105 5.54 13.53 3.73
C ALA A 105 5.26 13.14 5.19
N MET A 106 4.19 12.36 5.45
CA MET A 106 3.85 11.89 6.79
C MET A 106 4.94 10.97 7.37
N LEU A 107 5.41 9.98 6.58
CA LEU A 107 6.45 9.06 7.04
C LEU A 107 7.80 9.76 7.24
N PHE A 108 8.11 10.75 6.42
CA PHE A 108 9.31 11.56 6.59
C PHE A 108 9.30 12.31 7.94
N VAL A 109 8.17 12.92 8.31
CA VAL A 109 7.98 13.58 9.60
C VAL A 109 8.08 12.59 10.76
N VAL A 110 7.51 11.39 10.64
CA VAL A 110 7.58 10.33 11.66
C VAL A 110 9.02 9.94 12.00
N GLY A 111 9.94 10.00 11.03
CA GLY A 111 11.37 9.71 11.24
C GLY A 111 12.08 10.65 12.24
N PHE A 112 11.50 11.82 12.54
CA PHE A 112 12.01 12.76 13.55
C PHE A 112 11.37 12.59 14.93
N PHE A 113 10.30 11.78 15.06
CA PHE A 113 9.60 11.64 16.32
C PHE A 113 10.42 10.86 17.35
N PRO A 114 10.59 11.39 18.57
CA PRO A 114 11.21 10.66 19.67
C PRO A 114 10.31 9.51 20.14
N GLN A 115 10.83 8.63 20.99
CA GLN A 115 10.11 7.45 21.50
C GLN A 115 8.88 7.80 22.34
N GLU A 116 8.90 8.95 23.01
CA GLU A 116 7.76 9.45 23.80
C GLU A 116 6.51 9.70 22.92
N TRP A 117 6.70 9.91 21.63
CA TRP A 117 5.65 10.18 20.65
C TRP A 117 5.22 8.94 19.85
N ASN A 118 5.49 7.75 20.38
CA ASN A 118 5.14 6.49 19.72
C ASN A 118 3.66 6.37 19.33
N LEU A 119 2.75 6.88 20.20
CA LEU A 119 1.31 6.86 19.90
C LEU A 119 0.99 7.68 18.65
N MET A 120 1.56 8.88 18.53
CA MET A 120 1.37 9.75 17.37
C MET A 120 2.04 9.18 16.13
N ALA A 121 3.26 8.61 16.27
CA ALA A 121 3.95 7.93 15.18
C ALA A 121 3.10 6.79 14.60
N ASN A 122 2.58 5.91 15.47
CA ASN A 122 1.71 4.79 15.07
C ASN A 122 0.41 5.28 14.41
N ALA A 123 -0.19 6.35 14.94
CA ALA A 123 -1.38 6.96 14.36
C ALA A 123 -1.13 7.45 12.91
N LEU A 124 -0.04 8.21 12.70
CA LEU A 124 0.31 8.74 11.38
C LEU A 124 0.70 7.64 10.39
N VAL A 125 1.49 6.63 10.81
CA VAL A 125 1.85 5.51 9.95
C VAL A 125 0.60 4.70 9.58
N SER A 126 -0.30 4.41 10.54
CA SER A 126 -1.55 3.69 10.25
C SER A 126 -2.47 4.48 9.31
N PHE A 127 -2.54 5.80 9.46
CA PHE A 127 -3.29 6.67 8.55
C PHE A 127 -2.71 6.62 7.12
N ALA A 128 -1.39 6.76 6.99
CA ALA A 128 -0.68 6.69 5.71
C ALA A 128 -0.88 5.33 5.02
N CYS A 129 -0.68 4.23 5.76
CA CYS A 129 -0.94 2.86 5.27
C CYS A 129 -2.37 2.69 4.77
N ALA A 130 -3.35 3.21 5.49
CA ALA A 130 -4.77 3.12 5.12
C ALA A 130 -5.06 3.88 3.82
N MET A 131 -4.46 5.07 3.64
CA MET A 131 -4.56 5.82 2.39
C MET A 131 -3.99 5.02 1.21
N GLN A 132 -2.84 4.36 1.39
CA GLN A 132 -2.23 3.50 0.37
C GLN A 132 -3.15 2.33 0.00
N VAL A 133 -3.65 1.59 0.99
CA VAL A 133 -4.54 0.42 0.78
C VAL A 133 -5.81 0.81 0.04
N GLN A 134 -6.43 1.92 0.43
CA GLN A 134 -7.66 2.41 -0.20
C GLN A 134 -7.43 2.88 -1.64
N THR A 135 -6.27 3.45 -1.92
CA THR A 135 -5.93 4.02 -3.23
C THR A 135 -5.53 2.95 -4.24
N PHE A 136 -4.75 1.96 -3.82
CA PHE A 136 -4.18 0.94 -4.70
C PHE A 136 -4.89 -0.42 -4.50
N ARG A 137 -6.13 -0.51 -4.99
CA ARG A 137 -6.99 -1.70 -4.83
C ARG A 137 -6.89 -2.70 -6.00
N LYS A 138 -6.09 -2.39 -7.04
CA LYS A 138 -5.95 -3.25 -8.23
C LYS A 138 -4.50 -3.33 -8.70
N VAL A 139 -4.10 -4.52 -9.16
CA VAL A 139 -2.86 -4.78 -9.88
C VAL A 139 -3.18 -5.54 -11.15
N ASN A 140 -2.77 -5.03 -12.30
CA ASN A 140 -3.07 -5.61 -13.61
C ASN A 140 -4.58 -5.93 -13.79
N GLY A 141 -5.46 -5.10 -13.22
CA GLY A 141 -6.91 -5.30 -13.25
C GLY A 141 -7.46 -6.29 -12.22
N TYR A 142 -6.62 -6.95 -11.43
CA TYR A 142 -7.05 -7.86 -10.36
C TYR A 142 -7.18 -7.13 -9.03
N ALA A 143 -8.21 -7.48 -8.24
CA ALA A 143 -8.34 -6.98 -6.88
C ALA A 143 -7.11 -7.34 -6.06
N PHE A 144 -6.55 -6.36 -5.38
CA PHE A 144 -5.25 -6.45 -4.71
C PHE A 144 -5.24 -5.55 -3.46
N ALA A 145 -4.44 -5.92 -2.49
CA ALA A 145 -4.11 -5.04 -1.38
C ALA A 145 -2.62 -5.14 -1.09
N SER A 146 -1.91 -4.02 -1.17
CA SER A 146 -0.45 -3.96 -1.02
C SER A 146 0.05 -4.52 0.32
N THR A 147 -0.77 -4.47 1.36
CA THR A 147 -0.42 -4.79 2.74
C THR A 147 -1.34 -5.82 3.41
N MET A 148 -2.37 -6.32 2.72
CA MET A 148 -3.30 -7.32 3.26
C MET A 148 -2.94 -8.74 2.78
N CYS A 149 -1.99 -9.38 3.44
CA CYS A 149 -1.50 -10.71 3.05
C CYS A 149 -2.59 -11.78 3.01
N ILE A 150 -3.55 -11.79 3.96
CA ILE A 150 -4.62 -12.80 4.03
C ILE A 150 -5.54 -12.75 2.81
N GLY A 151 -5.94 -11.55 2.38
CA GLY A 151 -6.76 -11.38 1.18
C GLY A 151 -6.05 -11.84 -0.10
N ASN A 152 -4.77 -11.52 -0.22
CA ASN A 152 -3.93 -11.95 -1.34
C ASN A 152 -3.69 -13.47 -1.32
N MET A 153 -3.47 -14.08 -0.14
CA MET A 153 -3.32 -15.53 0.03
C MET A 153 -4.58 -16.26 -0.44
N ARG A 154 -5.76 -15.84 0.01
CA ARG A 154 -7.04 -16.40 -0.42
C ARG A 154 -7.19 -16.33 -1.94
N SER A 155 -7.00 -15.15 -2.53
CA SER A 155 -7.14 -14.95 -3.98
C SER A 155 -6.08 -15.74 -4.79
N GLY A 156 -4.88 -15.89 -4.23
CA GLY A 156 -3.80 -16.70 -4.79
C GLY A 156 -4.17 -18.18 -4.85
N MET A 157 -4.71 -18.73 -3.75
CA MET A 157 -5.15 -20.13 -3.68
C MET A 157 -6.38 -20.40 -4.55
N ASP A 158 -7.37 -19.50 -4.58
CA ASP A 158 -8.52 -19.62 -5.48
C ASP A 158 -8.08 -19.67 -6.95
N SER A 159 -7.10 -18.84 -7.31
CA SER A 159 -6.54 -18.81 -8.66
C SER A 159 -5.73 -20.08 -8.98
N LEU A 160 -4.98 -20.61 -8.02
CA LEU A 160 -4.23 -21.86 -8.15
C LEU A 160 -5.18 -23.04 -8.33
N CYS A 161 -6.25 -23.12 -7.55
CA CYS A 161 -7.28 -24.15 -7.68
C CYS A 161 -7.93 -24.11 -9.07
N SER A 162 -8.28 -22.92 -9.54
CA SER A 162 -8.82 -22.73 -10.89
C SER A 162 -7.86 -23.22 -11.99
N TRP A 163 -6.55 -23.01 -11.81
CA TRP A 163 -5.55 -23.57 -12.76
C TRP A 163 -5.47 -25.09 -12.69
N VAL A 164 -5.49 -25.67 -11.49
CA VAL A 164 -5.44 -27.14 -11.31
C VAL A 164 -6.63 -27.81 -12.01
N LEU A 165 -7.83 -27.25 -11.84
CA LEU A 165 -9.08 -27.82 -12.39
C LEU A 165 -9.23 -27.58 -13.89
N ASN A 166 -8.95 -26.35 -14.36
CA ASN A 166 -9.26 -25.90 -15.72
C ASN A 166 -8.04 -25.76 -16.63
N ARG A 167 -6.83 -25.98 -16.11
CA ARG A 167 -5.54 -25.80 -16.82
C ARG A 167 -5.39 -24.42 -17.49
N ASN A 168 -6.04 -23.38 -16.94
CA ASN A 168 -5.99 -22.03 -17.48
C ASN A 168 -4.67 -21.32 -17.09
N PRO A 169 -3.76 -21.03 -18.06
CA PRO A 169 -2.48 -20.37 -17.75
C PRO A 169 -2.63 -18.97 -17.13
N ALA A 170 -3.72 -18.25 -17.47
CA ALA A 170 -3.99 -16.94 -16.90
C ALA A 170 -4.29 -17.01 -15.38
N ALA A 171 -4.94 -18.09 -14.91
CA ALA A 171 -5.19 -18.32 -13.51
C ALA A 171 -3.87 -18.60 -12.74
N LEU A 172 -2.96 -19.37 -13.33
CA LEU A 172 -1.64 -19.61 -12.75
C LEU A 172 -0.84 -18.31 -12.62
N LYS A 173 -0.79 -17.51 -13.67
CA LYS A 173 -0.11 -16.20 -13.69
C LYS A 173 -0.70 -15.27 -12.60
N LYS A 174 -2.02 -15.26 -12.46
CA LYS A 174 -2.72 -14.48 -11.41
C LYS A 174 -2.33 -14.96 -10.01
N SER A 175 -2.23 -16.28 -9.78
CA SER A 175 -1.76 -16.83 -8.51
C SER A 175 -0.35 -16.35 -8.17
N PHE A 176 0.59 -16.40 -9.12
CA PHE A 176 1.96 -15.91 -8.91
C PHE A 176 2.02 -14.42 -8.56
N TYR A 177 1.14 -13.58 -9.09
CA TYR A 177 1.08 -12.17 -8.68
C TYR A 177 0.72 -12.03 -7.20
N TYR A 178 -0.27 -12.76 -6.72
CA TYR A 178 -0.66 -12.68 -5.30
C TYR A 178 0.43 -13.19 -4.37
N TRP A 179 1.06 -14.33 -4.68
CA TRP A 179 2.16 -14.86 -3.88
C TRP A 179 3.40 -13.98 -3.94
N GLY A 180 3.70 -13.41 -5.10
CA GLY A 180 4.78 -12.45 -5.25
C GLY A 180 4.63 -11.23 -4.35
N ILE A 181 3.42 -10.69 -4.22
CA ILE A 181 3.13 -9.56 -3.32
C ILE A 181 3.33 -9.93 -1.85
N ILE A 182 2.86 -11.11 -1.42
CA ILE A 182 3.06 -11.59 -0.05
C ILE A 182 4.56 -11.73 0.25
N LEU A 183 5.32 -12.31 -0.69
CA LEU A 183 6.77 -12.44 -0.56
C LEU A 183 7.46 -11.07 -0.47
N LEU A 184 7.07 -10.12 -1.30
CA LEU A 184 7.62 -8.76 -1.28
C LEU A 184 7.31 -8.04 0.03
N PHE A 185 6.09 -8.19 0.57
CA PHE A 185 5.75 -7.67 1.88
C PHE A 185 6.64 -8.28 2.98
N ALA A 186 6.83 -9.60 2.97
CA ALA A 186 7.69 -10.29 3.94
C ALA A 186 9.17 -9.86 3.79
N LEU A 187 9.66 -9.67 2.56
CA LEU A 187 11.00 -9.13 2.30
C LEU A 187 11.13 -7.69 2.81
N GLY A 188 10.11 -6.86 2.62
CA GLY A 188 10.07 -5.49 3.15
C GLY A 188 10.15 -5.47 4.68
N ALA A 189 9.42 -6.36 5.35
CA ALA A 189 9.49 -6.51 6.80
C ALA A 189 10.89 -6.99 7.26
N GLY A 190 11.47 -7.99 6.58
CA GLY A 190 12.83 -8.47 6.88
C GLY A 190 13.90 -7.40 6.69
N LEU A 191 13.90 -6.70 5.56
CA LEU A 191 14.81 -5.58 5.32
C LEU A 191 14.59 -4.43 6.30
N GLY A 192 13.33 -4.17 6.66
CA GLY A 192 12.97 -3.18 7.66
C GLY A 192 13.56 -3.51 9.04
N SER A 193 13.54 -4.77 9.46
CA SER A 193 14.15 -5.15 10.75
C SER A 193 15.65 -4.89 10.77
N LEU A 194 16.37 -5.20 9.68
CA LEU A 194 17.81 -4.93 9.57
C LEU A 194 18.12 -3.42 9.58
N THR A 195 17.31 -2.62 8.91
CA THR A 195 17.50 -1.16 8.88
C THR A 195 17.19 -0.50 10.24
N LEU A 196 16.31 -1.09 11.05
CA LEU A 196 16.03 -0.61 12.39
C LEU A 196 17.25 -0.72 13.33
N ASP A 197 17.99 -1.81 13.26
CA ASP A 197 19.20 -2.02 14.05
C ASP A 197 20.28 -0.98 13.71
N LEU A 198 20.32 -0.51 12.47
CA LEU A 198 21.33 0.44 11.98
C LEU A 198 20.91 1.91 12.17
N CYS A 199 19.65 2.23 11.94
CA CYS A 199 19.17 3.61 11.78
C CYS A 199 18.13 4.04 12.82
N GLY A 200 17.59 3.14 13.64
CA GLY A 200 16.59 3.44 14.66
C GLY A 200 15.35 4.12 14.06
N ALA A 201 14.99 5.27 14.62
CA ALA A 201 13.81 6.05 14.17
C ALA A 201 13.83 6.42 12.68
N LYS A 202 15.02 6.62 12.10
CA LYS A 202 15.21 7.01 10.70
C LYS A 202 15.02 5.86 9.71
N ALA A 203 14.91 4.61 10.18
CA ALA A 203 14.63 3.45 9.33
C ALA A 203 13.36 3.61 8.49
N ILE A 204 12.36 4.38 8.96
CA ILE A 204 11.14 4.67 8.21
C ILE A 204 11.41 5.43 6.89
N TRP A 205 12.54 6.13 6.75
CA TRP A 205 12.90 6.83 5.53
C TRP A 205 13.24 5.91 4.36
N PHE A 206 13.60 4.64 4.61
CA PHE A 206 13.70 3.64 3.53
C PHE A 206 12.34 3.35 2.91
N SER A 207 11.24 3.41 3.70
CA SER A 207 9.88 3.38 3.16
C SER A 207 9.61 4.60 2.25
N CYS A 208 10.04 5.80 2.66
CA CYS A 208 9.93 6.99 1.81
C CYS A 208 10.67 6.83 0.47
N LEU A 209 11.86 6.21 0.46
CA LEU A 209 12.60 5.93 -0.78
C LEU A 209 11.85 4.94 -1.69
N LEU A 210 11.31 3.86 -1.14
CA LEU A 210 10.51 2.89 -1.90
C LEU A 210 9.27 3.54 -2.51
N LEU A 211 8.58 4.37 -1.73
CA LEU A 211 7.41 5.13 -2.20
C LEU A 211 7.79 6.17 -3.26
N ALA A 212 8.94 6.85 -3.11
CA ALA A 212 9.42 7.79 -4.12
C ALA A 212 9.73 7.09 -5.45
N VAL A 213 10.31 5.88 -5.43
CA VAL A 213 10.48 5.08 -6.65
C VAL A 213 9.12 4.72 -7.26
N SER A 214 8.15 4.27 -6.43
CA SER A 214 6.78 3.99 -6.90
C SER A 214 6.12 5.23 -7.54
N PHE A 215 6.31 6.39 -6.92
CA PHE A 215 5.83 7.68 -7.43
C PHE A 215 6.45 8.04 -8.78
N CYS A 216 7.77 7.94 -8.93
CA CYS A 216 8.45 8.19 -10.20
C CYS A 216 8.00 7.24 -11.30
N LEU A 217 7.80 5.95 -10.98
CA LEU A 217 7.31 4.96 -11.95
C LEU A 217 5.91 5.29 -12.47
N MET A 218 5.06 5.94 -11.66
CA MET A 218 3.74 6.38 -12.10
C MET A 218 3.81 7.51 -13.15
N PHE A 219 4.79 8.42 -13.04
CA PHE A 219 5.00 9.48 -14.04
C PHE A 219 5.52 8.97 -15.38
N LEU A 220 6.54 8.11 -15.35
CA LEU A 220 7.22 7.64 -16.57
C LEU A 220 6.29 6.99 -17.59
N LYS A 221 5.12 6.51 -17.18
CA LYS A 221 4.19 5.85 -18.09
C LYS A 221 3.03 6.73 -18.52
N GLU A 222 2.67 7.75 -17.76
CA GLU A 222 1.73 8.77 -18.26
C GLU A 222 2.33 9.43 -19.50
N ASP A 223 3.61 9.83 -19.44
CA ASP A 223 4.32 10.43 -20.59
C ASP A 223 4.41 9.47 -21.80
N VAL A 224 4.66 8.16 -21.56
CA VAL A 224 4.75 7.16 -22.65
C VAL A 224 3.38 6.84 -23.26
N GLU A 225 2.29 6.88 -22.49
CA GLU A 225 0.94 6.68 -23.02
C GLU A 225 0.47 7.90 -23.81
N GLU A 226 0.78 9.12 -23.38
CA GLU A 226 0.49 10.38 -24.11
C GLU A 226 1.24 10.41 -25.45
N ILE A 227 2.54 10.11 -25.47
CA ILE A 227 3.34 10.02 -26.71
C ILE A 227 2.77 8.95 -27.67
N LYS A 228 2.29 7.80 -27.16
CA LYS A 228 1.68 6.76 -28.01
C LYS A 228 0.33 7.19 -28.59
N GLU A 229 -0.50 7.87 -27.81
CA GLU A 229 -1.79 8.38 -28.28
C GLU A 229 -1.56 9.46 -29.36
N ASP A 230 -0.56 10.31 -29.19
CA ASP A 230 -0.19 11.31 -30.21
C ASP A 230 0.35 10.69 -31.49
N LEU A 231 1.16 9.63 -31.40
CA LEU A 231 1.65 8.88 -32.55
C LEU A 231 0.53 8.14 -33.28
N GLU A 232 -0.37 7.45 -32.56
CA GLU A 232 -1.54 6.79 -33.16
C GLU A 232 -2.50 7.81 -33.82
N ALA A 233 -2.60 9.02 -33.25
CA ALA A 233 -3.41 10.10 -33.84
C ALA A 233 -2.78 10.72 -35.11
N LEU A 234 -1.44 10.73 -35.21
CA LEU A 234 -0.71 11.16 -36.39
C LEU A 234 -0.78 10.13 -37.51
N GLU A 235 -0.66 8.82 -37.18
CA GLU A 235 -0.80 7.72 -38.15
C GLU A 235 -2.23 7.60 -38.71
N ALA A 236 -3.26 7.96 -37.94
CA ALA A 236 -4.66 7.95 -38.40
C ALA A 236 -5.02 9.14 -39.33
N LYS A 237 -4.12 10.13 -39.46
CA LYS A 237 -4.31 11.30 -40.33
C LYS A 237 -3.59 11.17 -41.69
N HIS A 238 -2.80 10.13 -41.89
CA HIS A 238 -2.17 9.73 -43.13
C HIS A 238 -2.82 8.47 -43.70
#